data_754e43c75ce4dd0e9f1e32701771540e
#
_entry.id   754e43c75ce4dd0e9f1e32701771540e
#
_cell.length_a   1.000
_cell.length_b   1.000
_cell.length_c   1.000
_cell.angle_alpha   90.00
_cell.angle_beta   90.00
_cell.angle_gamma   90.00
#
_symmetry.space_group_name_H-M   'P 1'
#
loop_
_entity.id
_entity.type
_entity.pdbx_description
1 polymer ?
#
loop_
_entity_poly.entity_id
_entity_poly.type
_entity_poly.pdbx_seq_one_letter_code
_entity_poly.pdbx_strand_id
1 'polypeptide(L)'
;EDRFSGELFALAGNLRALEEGKRFIDYDLNRMWKMGADMRSLGTIPQAYEEKEMKELHHLVEDISEKRQGPLVFLDLHTTSSESAPFLLCGDTLRNRDFIADIPVPKILGLDEQLNGPFLSYVNAQGHISIVFEAGQHTSPESYKNHLALLRVMLVEAGCMEKDVLCSHELNLNRLEAQAGRELQCFFEVRHRYGIR
;
A
#
# COMPACT_ATOMS: atom_id res chain seq x y z
N GLU A 1 -0.59 2.73 29.37
CA GLU A 1 -1.03 4.08 29.02
C GLU A 1 -0.11 4.64 27.97
N ASP A 2 -0.67 5.01 26.84
CA ASP A 2 -0.18 5.82 25.72
C ASP A 2 1.24 5.54 25.18
N ARG A 3 1.43 4.31 24.73
CA ARG A 3 2.63 3.92 24.00
C ARG A 3 2.47 4.09 22.46
N PHE A 4 1.40 4.76 22.04
CA PHE A 4 1.14 5.09 20.65
C PHE A 4 1.28 6.61 20.46
N SER A 5 2.12 7.02 19.51
CA SER A 5 2.36 8.40 19.12
C SER A 5 1.92 8.62 17.69
N GLY A 6 1.14 9.67 17.45
CA GLY A 6 0.61 9.98 16.12
C GLY A 6 -0.83 9.49 15.92
N GLU A 7 -1.22 9.31 14.67
CA GLU A 7 -2.58 8.93 14.28
C GLU A 7 -2.52 7.76 13.28
N LEU A 8 -3.45 6.81 13.40
CA LEU A 8 -3.63 5.69 12.48
C LEU A 8 -5.02 5.75 11.86
N PHE A 9 -5.08 5.83 10.54
CA PHE A 9 -6.31 5.77 9.77
C PHE A 9 -6.40 4.43 9.06
N ALA A 10 -7.48 3.68 9.27
CA ALA A 10 -7.77 2.45 8.55
C ALA A 10 -8.93 2.69 7.59
N LEU A 11 -8.68 2.55 6.31
CA LEU A 11 -9.64 2.82 5.24
C LEU A 11 -9.93 1.55 4.46
N ALA A 12 -11.19 1.32 4.13
CA ALA A 12 -11.60 0.31 3.16
C ALA A 12 -12.13 1.04 1.92
N GLY A 13 -11.53 0.75 0.78
CA GLY A 13 -11.99 1.27 -0.51
C GLY A 13 -12.90 0.26 -1.23
N ASN A 14 -13.70 0.75 -2.18
CA ASN A 14 -14.62 -0.03 -3.01
C ASN A 14 -15.55 -0.94 -2.20
N LEU A 15 -16.30 -0.34 -1.25
CA LEU A 15 -17.08 -1.05 -0.24
C LEU A 15 -18.09 -2.03 -0.87
N ARG A 16 -18.77 -1.63 -1.92
CA ARG A 16 -19.75 -2.49 -2.60
C ARG A 16 -19.09 -3.68 -3.30
N ALA A 17 -17.95 -3.49 -3.94
CA ALA A 17 -17.22 -4.60 -4.53
C ALA A 17 -16.74 -5.59 -3.46
N LEU A 18 -16.32 -5.08 -2.31
CA LEU A 18 -15.94 -5.90 -1.14
C LEU A 18 -17.15 -6.72 -0.63
N GLU A 19 -18.32 -6.11 -0.47
CA GLU A 19 -19.57 -6.78 -0.06
C GLU A 19 -20.01 -7.88 -1.05
N GLU A 20 -19.84 -7.62 -2.36
CA GLU A 20 -20.19 -8.56 -3.43
C GLU A 20 -19.08 -9.60 -3.71
N GLY A 21 -17.94 -9.53 -3.01
CA GLY A 21 -16.78 -10.40 -3.23
C GLY A 21 -16.17 -10.24 -4.63
N LYS A 22 -16.23 -9.05 -5.19
CA LYS A 22 -15.70 -8.69 -6.52
C LYS A 22 -14.48 -7.80 -6.41
N ARG A 23 -13.67 -7.77 -7.46
CA ARG A 23 -12.56 -6.82 -7.56
C ARG A 23 -13.05 -5.37 -7.78
N PHE A 24 -14.09 -5.19 -8.58
CA PHE A 24 -14.73 -3.90 -8.88
C PHE A 24 -16.18 -4.13 -9.37
N ILE A 25 -17.00 -3.09 -9.38
CA ILE A 25 -18.36 -3.10 -9.91
C ILE A 25 -18.36 -2.66 -11.38
N ASP A 26 -17.90 -1.45 -11.65
CA ASP A 26 -17.85 -0.85 -12.99
C ASP A 26 -16.40 -0.72 -13.49
N TYR A 27 -15.49 -0.23 -12.65
CA TYR A 27 -14.09 0.01 -12.99
C TYR A 27 -13.14 -0.31 -11.83
N ASP A 28 -11.92 -0.76 -12.14
CA ASP A 28 -10.89 -0.98 -11.14
C ASP A 28 -10.50 0.34 -10.45
N LEU A 29 -10.89 0.53 -9.20
CA LEU A 29 -10.62 1.72 -8.40
C LEU A 29 -9.13 2.06 -8.37
N ASN A 30 -8.26 1.04 -8.33
CA ASN A 30 -6.81 1.22 -8.34
C ASN A 30 -6.21 1.46 -9.75
N ARG A 31 -7.04 1.93 -10.70
CA ARG A 31 -6.64 2.41 -12.04
C ARG A 31 -7.22 3.79 -12.37
N MET A 32 -7.89 4.41 -11.41
CA MET A 32 -8.60 5.66 -11.62
C MET A 32 -7.83 6.90 -11.13
N TRP A 33 -6.75 6.73 -10.36
CA TRP A 33 -5.97 7.80 -9.73
C TRP A 33 -4.99 8.42 -10.73
N LYS A 34 -5.43 9.39 -11.52
CA LYS A 34 -4.59 10.06 -12.51
C LYS A 34 -3.91 11.28 -11.90
N MET A 35 -2.59 11.38 -12.07
CA MET A 35 -1.84 12.57 -11.73
C MET A 35 -2.32 13.77 -12.56
N GLY A 36 -2.61 14.90 -11.89
CA GLY A 36 -2.96 16.15 -12.58
C GLY A 36 -4.31 16.14 -13.29
N ALA A 37 -5.11 15.09 -13.22
CA ALA A 37 -6.48 15.15 -13.64
C ALA A 37 -7.24 16.06 -12.67
N ASP A 38 -7.88 17.13 -13.22
CA ASP A 38 -8.87 17.85 -12.44
C ASP A 38 -9.97 16.87 -12.08
N MET A 39 -9.93 16.38 -10.84
CA MET A 39 -10.91 15.42 -10.30
C MET A 39 -12.33 16.00 -10.35
N ARG A 40 -12.46 17.32 -10.59
CA ARG A 40 -13.72 18.03 -10.82
C ARG A 40 -14.25 17.85 -12.24
N SER A 41 -13.37 17.46 -13.19
CA SER A 41 -13.73 17.29 -14.61
C SER A 41 -14.20 15.89 -14.99
N LEU A 42 -14.24 14.92 -14.05
CA LEU A 42 -14.73 13.55 -14.28
C LEU A 42 -16.27 13.47 -14.46
N GLY A 43 -16.94 14.61 -14.63
CA GLY A 43 -18.39 14.75 -14.68
C GLY A 43 -19.11 14.31 -15.99
N THR A 44 -18.50 13.54 -16.88
CA THR A 44 -19.10 13.20 -18.19
C THR A 44 -19.26 11.71 -18.49
N ILE A 45 -18.92 10.83 -17.57
CA ILE A 45 -19.22 9.40 -17.66
C ILE A 45 -20.49 9.13 -16.82
N PRO A 46 -21.43 8.27 -17.26
CA PRO A 46 -22.53 7.84 -16.39
C PRO A 46 -21.91 7.41 -15.06
N GLN A 47 -22.43 7.93 -13.94
CA GLN A 47 -21.82 7.82 -12.60
C GLN A 47 -21.47 6.36 -12.28
N ALA A 48 -20.23 5.97 -12.58
CA ALA A 48 -19.69 4.70 -12.18
C ALA A 48 -19.62 4.65 -10.65
N TYR A 49 -19.89 3.52 -10.06
CA TYR A 49 -19.88 3.38 -8.61
C TYR A 49 -18.51 3.79 -8.04
N GLU A 50 -17.42 3.33 -8.64
CA GLU A 50 -16.07 3.63 -8.19
C GLU A 50 -15.68 5.10 -8.36
N GLU A 51 -16.35 5.86 -9.23
CA GLU A 51 -16.08 7.30 -9.33
C GLU A 51 -16.49 8.04 -8.04
N LYS A 52 -17.61 7.64 -7.46
CA LYS A 52 -18.08 8.20 -6.19
C LYS A 52 -17.13 7.80 -5.05
N GLU A 53 -16.79 6.52 -4.94
CA GLU A 53 -15.85 5.99 -3.96
C GLU A 53 -14.50 6.71 -4.04
N MET A 54 -13.96 6.88 -5.26
CA MET A 54 -12.70 7.57 -5.47
C MET A 54 -12.74 9.03 -5.00
N LYS A 55 -13.84 9.76 -5.28
CA LYS A 55 -14.00 11.15 -4.82
C LYS A 55 -14.04 11.24 -3.29
N GLU A 56 -14.76 10.32 -2.65
CA GLU A 56 -14.83 10.27 -1.18
C GLU A 56 -13.47 9.98 -0.56
N LEU A 57 -12.74 8.99 -1.09
CA LEU A 57 -11.38 8.67 -0.64
C LEU A 57 -10.41 9.83 -0.91
N HIS A 58 -10.51 10.49 -2.07
CA HIS A 58 -9.69 11.64 -2.41
C HIS A 58 -9.86 12.77 -1.39
N HIS A 59 -11.10 13.17 -1.09
CA HIS A 59 -11.37 14.21 -0.10
C HIS A 59 -10.84 13.83 1.28
N LEU A 60 -10.99 12.56 1.66
CA LEU A 60 -10.47 12.09 2.95
C LEU A 60 -8.95 12.17 3.02
N VAL A 61 -8.25 11.77 1.95
CA VAL A 61 -6.79 11.86 1.86
C VAL A 61 -6.31 13.32 1.87
N GLU A 62 -7.01 14.22 1.17
CA GLU A 62 -6.74 15.66 1.21
C GLU A 62 -6.92 16.22 2.63
N ASP A 63 -8.05 15.92 3.27
CA ASP A 63 -8.36 16.35 4.64
C ASP A 63 -7.30 15.90 5.66
N ILE A 64 -6.84 14.65 5.58
CA ILE A 64 -5.78 14.11 6.42
C ILE A 64 -4.45 14.83 6.11
N SER A 65 -4.16 15.04 4.81
CA SER A 65 -2.93 15.69 4.37
C SER A 65 -2.85 17.16 4.80
N GLU A 66 -3.97 17.88 4.83
CA GLU A 66 -4.02 19.27 5.29
C GLU A 66 -3.88 19.41 6.81
N LYS A 67 -4.46 18.47 7.56
CA LYS A 67 -4.51 18.51 9.03
C LYS A 67 -3.28 17.89 9.70
N ARG A 68 -2.43 17.19 8.94
CA ARG A 68 -1.27 16.48 9.47
C ARG A 68 -0.29 17.40 10.21
N GLN A 69 0.30 16.88 11.27
CA GLN A 69 1.40 17.54 11.99
C GLN A 69 2.77 16.90 11.73
N GLY A 70 2.83 15.87 10.90
CA GLY A 70 4.03 15.11 10.59
C GLY A 70 3.98 14.46 9.20
N PRO A 71 4.96 13.62 8.86
CA PRO A 71 4.96 12.87 7.62
C PRO A 71 3.80 11.88 7.58
N LEU A 72 3.24 11.65 6.37
CA LEU A 72 2.26 10.61 6.13
C LEU A 72 2.92 9.40 5.48
N VAL A 73 2.58 8.23 5.99
CA VAL A 73 2.93 6.94 5.42
C VAL A 73 1.66 6.23 4.99
N PHE A 74 1.54 5.98 3.69
CA PHE A 74 0.44 5.19 3.12
C PHE A 74 0.89 3.75 2.94
N LEU A 75 0.15 2.84 3.52
CA LEU A 75 0.33 1.41 3.37
C LEU A 75 -0.92 0.81 2.73
N ASP A 76 -0.77 0.30 1.51
CA ASP A 76 -1.81 -0.40 0.77
C ASP A 76 -1.61 -1.92 0.90
N LEU A 77 -2.60 -2.62 1.46
CA LEU A 77 -2.51 -4.03 1.79
C LEU A 77 -3.15 -4.88 0.70
N HIS A 78 -2.34 -5.66 0.02
CA HIS A 78 -2.70 -6.51 -1.11
C HIS A 78 -2.33 -7.97 -0.90
N THR A 79 -2.92 -8.82 -1.74
CA THR A 79 -2.56 -10.23 -1.89
C THR A 79 -2.53 -10.60 -3.37
N THR A 80 -1.81 -11.65 -3.73
CA THR A 80 -1.62 -12.12 -5.11
C THR A 80 -2.61 -13.21 -5.49
N SER A 81 -2.94 -13.33 -6.78
CA SER A 81 -3.79 -14.39 -7.32
C SER A 81 -3.09 -15.75 -7.38
N SER A 82 -1.77 -15.75 -7.50
CA SER A 82 -0.93 -16.95 -7.53
C SER A 82 -0.09 -17.06 -6.26
N GLU A 83 0.43 -18.25 -6.01
CA GLU A 83 1.38 -18.48 -4.92
C GLU A 83 2.62 -17.60 -5.11
N SER A 84 2.97 -16.86 -4.08
CA SER A 84 4.14 -15.97 -4.06
C SER A 84 4.67 -15.80 -2.64
N ALA A 85 5.96 -15.48 -2.53
CA ALA A 85 6.51 -14.90 -1.31
C ALA A 85 5.90 -13.51 -1.08
N PRO A 86 5.86 -13.00 0.16
CA PRO A 86 5.48 -11.62 0.43
C PRO A 86 6.55 -10.66 -0.11
N PHE A 87 6.14 -9.49 -0.63
CA PHE A 87 7.04 -8.46 -1.13
C PHE A 87 6.43 -7.06 -1.03
N LEU A 88 7.28 -6.05 -1.09
CA LEU A 88 6.88 -4.64 -1.11
C LEU A 88 6.99 -4.06 -2.52
N LEU A 89 6.09 -3.14 -2.84
CA LEU A 89 6.13 -2.30 -4.03
C LEU A 89 6.16 -0.84 -3.59
N CYS A 90 6.96 -0.01 -4.24
CA CYS A 90 6.93 1.43 -4.04
C CYS A 90 7.47 2.17 -5.27
N GLY A 91 7.08 3.44 -5.40
CA GLY A 91 7.72 4.35 -6.34
C GLY A 91 9.20 4.55 -6.00
N ASP A 92 10.04 4.66 -7.04
CA ASP A 92 11.49 4.78 -6.88
C ASP A 92 11.89 6.18 -6.40
N THR A 93 11.73 6.44 -5.12
CA THR A 93 12.17 7.65 -4.44
C THR A 93 13.03 7.32 -3.24
N LEU A 94 13.98 8.21 -2.90
CA LEU A 94 14.85 8.02 -1.73
C LEU A 94 14.04 7.84 -0.45
N ARG A 95 13.00 8.64 -0.23
CA ARG A 95 12.16 8.53 0.97
C ARG A 95 11.48 7.17 1.13
N ASN A 96 10.99 6.58 0.02
CA ASN A 96 10.39 5.26 0.05
C ASN A 96 11.45 4.19 0.31
N ARG A 97 12.59 4.27 -0.39
CA ARG A 97 13.70 3.32 -0.22
C ARG A 97 14.22 3.32 1.20
N ASP A 98 14.49 4.51 1.77
CA ASP A 98 15.02 4.65 3.13
C ASP A 98 14.05 4.09 4.16
N PHE A 99 12.75 4.37 3.98
CA PHE A 99 11.70 3.93 4.91
C PHE A 99 11.55 2.40 4.98
N ILE A 100 11.74 1.68 3.86
CA ILE A 100 11.57 0.22 3.80
C ILE A 100 12.90 -0.56 3.81
N ALA A 101 14.05 0.12 3.93
CA ALA A 101 15.36 -0.48 3.75
C ALA A 101 15.56 -1.74 4.61
N ASP A 102 15.22 -1.65 5.88
CA ASP A 102 15.45 -2.68 6.89
C ASP A 102 14.33 -3.74 6.98
N ILE A 103 13.25 -3.60 6.20
CA ILE A 103 12.18 -4.61 6.17
C ILE A 103 12.65 -5.83 5.38
N PRO A 104 12.67 -7.04 5.96
CA PRO A 104 13.33 -8.21 5.39
C PRO A 104 12.45 -8.96 4.36
N VAL A 105 11.98 -8.25 3.34
CA VAL A 105 11.25 -8.82 2.20
C VAL A 105 11.78 -8.22 0.89
N PRO A 106 11.56 -8.86 -0.28
CA PRO A 106 11.88 -8.28 -1.58
C PRO A 106 11.19 -6.92 -1.76
N LYS A 107 11.87 -5.95 -2.37
CA LYS A 107 11.37 -4.62 -2.68
C LYS A 107 11.40 -4.42 -4.20
N ILE A 108 10.25 -4.17 -4.80
CA ILE A 108 10.10 -3.97 -6.24
C ILE A 108 9.84 -2.50 -6.51
N LEU A 109 10.71 -1.86 -7.28
CA LEU A 109 10.66 -0.45 -7.63
C LEU A 109 10.16 -0.25 -9.05
N GLY A 110 9.48 0.88 -9.30
CA GLY A 110 9.11 1.33 -10.64
C GLY A 110 7.97 0.55 -11.29
N LEU A 111 7.30 -0.35 -10.58
CA LEU A 111 6.11 -1.02 -11.13
C LEU A 111 4.95 -0.04 -11.31
N ASP A 112 4.81 0.92 -10.43
CA ASP A 112 3.79 1.95 -10.49
C ASP A 112 3.92 2.83 -11.75
N GLU A 113 5.13 3.05 -12.25
CA GLU A 113 5.41 3.77 -13.50
C GLU A 113 4.91 3.00 -14.73
N GLN A 114 4.78 1.67 -14.63
CA GLN A 114 4.28 0.79 -15.67
C GLN A 114 2.76 0.56 -15.61
N LEU A 115 2.09 1.13 -14.61
CA LEU A 115 0.65 1.01 -14.40
C LEU A 115 -0.02 2.37 -14.62
N ASN A 116 -1.24 2.35 -15.14
CA ASN A 116 -2.02 3.59 -15.31
C ASN A 116 -2.90 3.81 -14.07
N GLY A 117 -2.66 4.93 -13.38
CA GLY A 117 -3.51 5.44 -12.32
C GLY A 117 -3.63 4.59 -11.05
N PRO A 118 -2.55 3.99 -10.51
CA PRO A 118 -2.64 3.39 -9.20
C PRO A 118 -2.64 4.46 -8.10
N PHE A 119 -3.29 4.16 -6.97
CA PHE A 119 -3.33 5.03 -5.79
C PHE A 119 -1.92 5.36 -5.27
N LEU A 120 -1.03 4.38 -5.29
CA LEU A 120 0.37 4.53 -4.90
C LEU A 120 1.06 5.70 -5.62
N SER A 121 0.91 5.80 -6.95
CA SER A 121 1.51 6.88 -7.73
C SER A 121 0.91 8.24 -7.38
N TYR A 122 -0.38 8.30 -7.12
CA TYR A 122 -1.08 9.52 -6.73
C TYR A 122 -0.52 10.08 -5.42
N VAL A 123 -0.43 9.30 -4.35
CA VAL A 123 0.08 9.77 -3.05
C VAL A 123 1.59 9.99 -3.06
N ASN A 124 2.34 9.21 -3.83
CA ASN A 124 3.78 9.40 -4.02
C ASN A 124 4.10 10.74 -4.67
N ALA A 125 3.31 11.16 -5.67
CA ALA A 125 3.45 12.44 -6.34
C ALA A 125 3.19 13.64 -5.43
N GLN A 126 2.39 13.47 -4.38
CA GLN A 126 2.15 14.49 -3.35
C GLN A 126 3.28 14.60 -2.32
N GLY A 127 4.32 13.78 -2.45
CA GLY A 127 5.49 13.81 -1.57
C GLY A 127 5.38 12.92 -0.34
N HIS A 128 4.35 12.08 -0.26
CA HIS A 128 4.18 11.15 0.85
C HIS A 128 5.01 9.87 0.66
N ILE A 129 5.25 9.15 1.74
CA ILE A 129 5.75 7.78 1.70
C ILE A 129 4.58 6.88 1.31
N SER A 130 4.76 6.05 0.28
CA SER A 130 3.69 5.21 -0.23
C SER A 130 4.20 3.82 -0.60
N ILE A 131 3.66 2.83 0.08
CA ILE A 131 4.12 1.44 0.05
C ILE A 131 2.92 0.53 -0.20
N VAL A 132 3.04 -0.40 -1.13
CA VAL A 132 2.12 -1.53 -1.28
C VAL A 132 2.79 -2.77 -0.70
N PHE A 133 2.04 -3.59 -0.01
CA PHE A 133 2.47 -4.89 0.47
C PHE A 133 1.63 -6.00 -0.12
N GLU A 134 2.26 -6.86 -0.88
CA GLU A 134 1.71 -8.11 -1.38
C GLU A 134 2.07 -9.23 -0.40
N ALA A 135 1.11 -9.68 0.39
CA ALA A 135 1.35 -10.56 1.53
C ALA A 135 1.42 -12.06 1.18
N GLY A 136 1.28 -12.39 -0.10
CA GLY A 136 1.17 -13.76 -0.61
C GLY A 136 -0.22 -14.05 -1.17
N GLN A 137 -0.55 -15.32 -1.42
CA GLN A 137 -1.76 -15.74 -2.12
C GLN A 137 -3.05 -15.40 -1.36
N HIS A 138 -4.13 -15.00 -2.09
CA HIS A 138 -5.43 -14.58 -1.54
C HIS A 138 -6.02 -15.55 -0.51
N THR A 139 -5.94 -16.85 -0.75
CA THR A 139 -6.57 -17.89 0.08
C THR A 139 -5.65 -18.45 1.17
N SER A 140 -4.39 -17.98 1.22
CA SER A 140 -3.43 -18.49 2.20
C SER A 140 -3.66 -17.82 3.58
N PRO A 141 -3.82 -18.59 4.65
CA PRO A 141 -3.87 -18.04 6.00
C PRO A 141 -2.57 -17.35 6.41
N GLU A 142 -1.45 -17.65 5.74
CA GLU A 142 -0.17 -16.99 5.97
C GLU A 142 -0.18 -15.53 5.49
N SER A 143 -0.94 -15.21 4.43
CA SER A 143 -1.08 -13.84 3.93
C SER A 143 -1.66 -12.90 4.99
N TYR A 144 -2.70 -13.35 5.72
CA TYR A 144 -3.24 -12.60 6.85
C TYR A 144 -2.20 -12.34 7.96
N LYS A 145 -1.45 -13.40 8.32
CA LYS A 145 -0.41 -13.28 9.35
C LYS A 145 0.74 -12.39 8.90
N ASN A 146 1.07 -12.39 7.59
CA ASN A 146 2.09 -11.52 7.02
C ASN A 146 1.63 -10.06 7.04
N HIS A 147 0.36 -9.76 6.74
CA HIS A 147 -0.21 -8.43 6.90
C HIS A 147 -0.09 -7.91 8.34
N LEU A 148 -0.48 -8.73 9.33
CA LEU A 148 -0.34 -8.34 10.73
C LEU A 148 1.11 -8.10 11.14
N ALA A 149 2.02 -8.95 10.68
CA ALA A 149 3.45 -8.81 10.97
C ALA A 149 3.99 -7.50 10.37
N LEU A 150 3.70 -7.22 9.08
CA LEU A 150 4.15 -6.00 8.45
C LEU A 150 3.53 -4.76 9.11
N LEU A 151 2.22 -4.75 9.36
CA LEU A 151 1.57 -3.60 10.00
C LEU A 151 2.24 -3.23 11.32
N ARG A 152 2.59 -4.21 12.14
CA ARG A 152 3.31 -3.98 13.41
C ARG A 152 4.71 -3.41 13.19
N VAL A 153 5.44 -3.92 12.21
CA VAL A 153 6.75 -3.39 11.83
C VAL A 153 6.61 -1.94 11.36
N MET A 154 5.66 -1.66 10.47
CA MET A 154 5.43 -0.32 9.91
C MET A 154 5.05 0.71 10.98
N LEU A 155 4.30 0.34 12.03
CA LEU A 155 3.98 1.24 13.15
C LEU A 155 5.24 1.65 13.93
N VAL A 156 6.20 0.76 14.04
CA VAL A 156 7.50 1.06 14.65
C VAL A 156 8.35 1.92 13.72
N GLU A 157 8.48 1.56 12.46
CA GLU A 157 9.28 2.32 11.48
C GLU A 157 8.71 3.73 11.23
N ALA A 158 7.39 3.89 11.31
CA ALA A 158 6.72 5.21 11.26
C ALA A 158 6.89 6.04 12.55
N GLY A 159 7.51 5.48 13.59
CA GLY A 159 7.66 6.16 14.89
C GLY A 159 6.38 6.25 15.71
N CYS A 160 5.33 5.51 15.32
CA CYS A 160 4.07 5.49 16.05
C CYS A 160 4.14 4.63 17.33
N MET A 161 5.08 3.68 17.38
CA MET A 161 5.29 2.80 18.52
C MET A 161 6.76 2.55 18.77
N GLU A 162 7.16 2.37 20.01
CA GLU A 162 8.52 1.96 20.37
C GLU A 162 8.71 0.45 20.15
N LYS A 163 9.95 0.02 19.82
CA LYS A 163 10.27 -1.39 19.51
C LYS A 163 9.98 -2.35 20.66
N ASP A 164 10.16 -1.90 21.90
CA ASP A 164 9.95 -2.70 23.13
C ASP A 164 8.48 -2.86 23.49
N VAL A 165 7.61 -1.95 23.02
CA VAL A 165 6.16 -2.01 23.27
C VAL A 165 5.51 -3.18 22.55
N LEU A 166 5.95 -3.43 21.35
CA LEU A 166 5.60 -4.62 20.62
C LEU A 166 6.64 -5.70 20.93
N CYS A 167 6.49 -6.41 22.06
CA CYS A 167 7.36 -7.54 22.47
C CYS A 167 7.63 -8.58 21.36
N SER A 168 7.10 -8.32 20.20
CA SER A 168 7.17 -9.15 19.01
C SER A 168 7.76 -8.44 17.78
N HIS A 169 8.41 -7.27 17.91
CA HIS A 169 8.96 -6.57 16.72
C HIS A 169 9.94 -7.47 15.97
N GLU A 170 10.91 -8.02 16.68
CA GLU A 170 11.87 -8.97 16.12
C GLU A 170 11.20 -10.26 15.59
N LEU A 171 10.19 -10.76 16.29
CA LEU A 171 9.42 -11.92 15.82
C LEU A 171 8.66 -11.64 14.52
N ASN A 172 8.14 -10.43 14.35
CA ASN A 172 7.48 -10.03 13.10
C ASN A 172 8.48 -9.89 11.95
N LEU A 173 9.67 -9.32 12.20
CA LEU A 173 10.74 -9.29 11.20
C LEU A 173 11.20 -10.69 10.81
N ASN A 174 11.48 -11.56 11.79
CA ASN A 174 11.88 -12.95 11.57
C ASN A 174 10.80 -13.74 10.78
N ARG A 175 9.52 -13.48 11.06
CA ARG A 175 8.44 -14.07 10.28
C ARG A 175 8.47 -13.62 8.82
N LEU A 176 8.57 -12.33 8.57
CA LEU A 176 8.62 -11.78 7.20
C LEU A 176 9.83 -12.33 6.45
N GLU A 177 11.00 -12.38 7.10
CA GLU A 177 12.22 -12.96 6.56
C GLU A 177 12.03 -14.43 6.18
N ALA A 178 11.45 -15.23 7.08
CA ALA A 178 11.22 -16.65 6.85
C ALA A 178 10.24 -16.91 5.69
N GLN A 179 9.24 -16.06 5.50
CA GLN A 179 8.27 -16.15 4.43
C GLN A 179 8.79 -15.66 3.08
N ALA A 180 9.66 -14.64 3.10
CA ALA A 180 10.26 -14.07 1.89
C ALA A 180 11.44 -14.89 1.34
N GLY A 181 12.15 -15.61 2.22
CA GLY A 181 13.42 -16.26 1.89
C GLY A 181 14.61 -15.29 1.93
N ARG A 182 15.69 -15.70 2.59
CA ARG A 182 16.86 -14.83 2.86
C ARG A 182 17.55 -14.31 1.61
N GLU A 183 17.52 -15.05 0.51
CA GLU A 183 18.20 -14.67 -0.74
C GLU A 183 17.48 -13.56 -1.52
N LEU A 184 16.26 -13.22 -1.14
CA LEU A 184 15.40 -12.28 -1.87
C LEU A 184 15.24 -10.91 -1.17
N GLN A 185 16.04 -10.60 -0.15
CA GLN A 185 15.96 -9.35 0.62
C GLN A 185 16.62 -8.16 -0.09
N CYS A 186 16.43 -7.99 -1.38
CA CYS A 186 17.04 -6.94 -2.17
C CYS A 186 16.00 -6.09 -2.90
N PHE A 187 16.50 -4.97 -3.46
CA PHE A 187 15.72 -4.13 -4.34
C PHE A 187 15.80 -4.67 -5.77
N PHE A 188 14.64 -4.76 -6.41
CA PHE A 188 14.47 -5.10 -7.82
C PHE A 188 13.85 -3.92 -8.54
N GLU A 189 14.30 -3.62 -9.75
CA GLU A 189 13.76 -2.57 -10.60
C GLU A 189 12.99 -3.19 -11.77
N VAL A 190 11.74 -2.75 -11.97
CA VAL A 190 10.95 -3.13 -13.14
C VAL A 190 11.32 -2.21 -14.30
N ARG A 191 12.08 -2.74 -15.27
CA ARG A 191 12.51 -1.99 -16.46
C ARG A 191 11.58 -2.14 -17.66
N HIS A 192 10.79 -3.21 -17.69
CA HIS A 192 9.89 -3.48 -18.81
C HIS A 192 8.73 -4.38 -18.39
N ARG A 193 7.54 -4.06 -18.91
CA ARG A 193 6.34 -4.87 -18.77
C ARG A 193 5.87 -5.33 -20.14
N TYR A 194 5.84 -6.64 -20.34
CA TYR A 194 5.25 -7.21 -21.54
C TYR A 194 3.72 -7.20 -21.45
N GLY A 195 3.08 -6.69 -22.50
CA GLY A 195 1.63 -6.81 -22.63
C GLY A 195 1.25 -8.27 -22.89
N ILE A 196 0.45 -8.86 -22.00
CA ILE A 196 -0.18 -10.14 -22.27
C ILE A 196 -1.35 -9.86 -23.21
N ARG A 197 -1.34 -10.46 -24.41
CA ARG A 197 -2.42 -10.38 -25.40
C ARG A 197 -3.46 -11.46 -25.13
#